data_bafd8e4dac4682cd86e3034ca52fea9f
#
_entry.id   bafd8e4dac4682cd86e3034ca52fea9f
#
_cell.length_a   1.000
_cell.length_b   1.000
_cell.length_c   1.000
_cell.angle_alpha   90.00
_cell.angle_beta   90.00
_cell.angle_gamma   90.00
#
_symmetry.space_group_name_H-M   'P 1'
#
loop_
_entity.id
_entity.type
_entity.pdbx_description
1 polymer ?
#
loop_
_entity_poly.entity_id
_entity_poly.type
_entity_poly.pdbx_seq_one_letter_code
_entity_poly.pdbx_strand_id
1 'polypeptide(L)'
;MAEAYNVHDTARTFAVEPTHAQELNDQITERADFLGRINVVPVSEIKGEKVLLGLNGPASSRTDTSTKDREPRDLLDLKNNEYELFHTETDVALKFATIDSWAKFPDFADRYLAAVQRRIALDRILIGFHGTHAAKQTDLQQFPMLQDVNKGWLQLARELIPEQVLKSADPAPHVD
;
A
#
# COMPACT_ATOMS: atom_id res chain seq x y z
N MET A 1 21.40 -14.71 -7.23
CA MET A 1 21.07 -13.30 -6.88
C MET A 1 22.19 -12.32 -7.19
N ALA A 2 23.42 -12.50 -6.68
CA ALA A 2 24.52 -11.57 -6.95
C ALA A 2 24.79 -11.37 -8.46
N GLU A 3 24.73 -12.41 -9.26
CA GLU A 3 24.89 -12.36 -10.72
C GLU A 3 23.77 -11.58 -11.43
N ALA A 4 22.52 -11.70 -10.97
CA ALA A 4 21.38 -11.03 -11.56
C ALA A 4 21.41 -9.51 -11.37
N TYR A 5 22.09 -9.04 -10.31
CA TYR A 5 22.21 -7.61 -9.99
C TYR A 5 23.61 -7.04 -10.19
N ASN A 6 24.52 -7.83 -10.78
CA ASN A 6 25.93 -7.46 -11.02
C ASN A 6 26.65 -6.96 -9.74
N VAL A 7 26.36 -7.58 -8.62
CA VAL A 7 26.89 -7.22 -7.30
C VAL A 7 28.00 -8.19 -6.92
N HIS A 8 29.21 -7.69 -6.69
CA HIS A 8 30.37 -8.50 -6.31
C HIS A 8 30.34 -8.95 -4.84
N ASP A 9 29.65 -8.22 -3.97
CA ASP A 9 29.58 -8.51 -2.53
C ASP A 9 28.17 -8.20 -2.00
N THR A 10 27.46 -9.25 -1.63
CA THR A 10 26.09 -9.16 -1.08
C THR A 10 26.05 -8.85 0.42
N ALA A 11 27.21 -8.78 1.09
CA ALA A 11 27.32 -8.42 2.51
C ALA A 11 27.25 -6.90 2.73
N ARG A 12 27.28 -6.09 1.65
CA ARG A 12 27.18 -4.62 1.71
C ARG A 12 25.86 -4.15 1.14
N THR A 13 25.41 -3.00 1.62
CA THR A 13 24.24 -2.30 1.07
C THR A 13 24.52 -1.90 -0.38
N PHE A 14 23.63 -2.24 -1.28
CA PHE A 14 23.69 -1.85 -2.70
C PHE A 14 22.34 -1.29 -3.15
N ALA A 15 22.37 -0.40 -4.11
CA ALA A 15 21.18 0.13 -4.74
C ALA A 15 20.69 -0.83 -5.82
N VAL A 16 19.40 -1.17 -5.79
CA VAL A 16 18.74 -1.96 -6.83
C VAL A 16 18.33 -1.01 -7.95
N GLU A 17 18.60 -1.38 -9.21
CA GLU A 17 18.13 -0.60 -10.35
C GLU A 17 16.60 -0.47 -10.35
N PRO A 18 16.05 0.72 -10.72
CA PRO A 18 14.60 0.96 -10.70
C PRO A 18 13.79 -0.06 -11.49
N THR A 19 14.30 -0.57 -12.59
CA THR A 19 13.65 -1.59 -13.43
C THR A 19 13.46 -2.90 -12.66
N HIS A 20 14.48 -3.38 -11.96
CA HIS A 20 14.39 -4.60 -11.15
C HIS A 20 13.52 -4.42 -9.92
N ALA A 21 13.53 -3.21 -9.33
CA ALA A 21 12.65 -2.90 -8.21
C ALA A 21 11.18 -2.94 -8.64
N GLN A 22 10.87 -2.48 -9.84
CA GLN A 22 9.51 -2.51 -10.39
C GLN A 22 9.07 -3.94 -10.69
N GLU A 23 9.91 -4.74 -11.35
CA GLU A 23 9.63 -6.15 -11.62
C GLU A 23 9.38 -6.94 -10.33
N LEU A 24 10.17 -6.71 -9.28
CA LEU A 24 9.95 -7.32 -7.98
C LEU A 24 8.60 -6.89 -7.36
N ASN A 25 8.24 -5.62 -7.47
CA ASN A 25 6.96 -5.13 -7.00
C ASN A 25 5.78 -5.78 -7.73
N ASP A 26 5.88 -5.98 -9.03
CA ASP A 26 4.85 -6.64 -9.83
C ASP A 26 4.70 -8.10 -9.40
N GLN A 27 5.80 -8.84 -9.22
CA GLN A 27 5.79 -10.21 -8.71
C GLN A 27 5.19 -10.32 -7.30
N ILE A 28 5.48 -9.37 -6.41
CA ILE A 28 4.89 -9.34 -5.06
C ILE A 28 3.38 -9.07 -5.15
N THR A 29 2.96 -8.17 -6.02
CA THR A 29 1.55 -7.83 -6.22
C THR A 29 0.75 -9.02 -6.76
N GLU A 30 1.31 -9.79 -7.68
CA GLU A 30 0.70 -11.00 -8.23
C GLU A 30 0.50 -12.12 -7.19
N ARG A 31 1.28 -12.10 -6.08
CA ARG A 31 1.17 -13.12 -5.01
C ARG A 31 -0.04 -12.95 -4.10
N ALA A 32 -0.77 -11.85 -4.21
CA ALA A 32 -2.00 -11.61 -3.44
C ALA A 32 -3.05 -10.93 -4.31
N ASP A 33 -4.15 -11.62 -4.60
CA ASP A 33 -5.27 -11.12 -5.42
C ASP A 33 -5.79 -9.76 -4.97
N PHE A 34 -5.77 -9.50 -3.66
CA PHE A 34 -6.22 -8.24 -3.11
C PHE A 34 -5.37 -7.05 -3.57
N LEU A 35 -4.04 -7.21 -3.62
CA LEU A 35 -3.13 -6.15 -4.08
C LEU A 35 -3.34 -5.83 -5.57
N GLY A 36 -3.73 -6.82 -6.38
CA GLY A 36 -4.08 -6.61 -7.78
C GLY A 36 -5.40 -5.84 -8.00
N ARG A 37 -6.21 -5.68 -6.94
CA ARG A 37 -7.48 -4.93 -6.99
C ARG A 37 -7.35 -3.48 -6.52
N ILE A 38 -6.22 -3.11 -5.93
CA ILE A 38 -5.91 -1.75 -5.51
C ILE A 38 -5.00 -1.07 -6.52
N ASN A 39 -5.18 0.24 -6.67
CA ASN A 39 -4.32 1.04 -7.53
C ASN A 39 -3.00 1.31 -6.84
N VAL A 40 -1.92 0.71 -7.35
CA VAL A 40 -0.55 0.96 -6.90
C VAL A 40 0.08 1.97 -7.85
N VAL A 41 0.41 3.15 -7.33
CA VAL A 41 0.98 4.24 -8.12
C VAL A 41 2.48 4.33 -7.82
N PRO A 42 3.35 4.04 -8.79
CA PRO A 42 4.78 4.27 -8.63
C PRO A 42 5.06 5.77 -8.59
N VAL A 43 5.89 6.20 -7.65
CA VAL A 43 6.31 7.60 -7.51
C VAL A 43 7.82 7.67 -7.37
N SER A 44 8.44 8.74 -7.87
CA SER A 44 9.88 8.97 -7.83
C SER A 44 10.31 9.87 -6.67
N GLU A 45 9.37 10.57 -6.03
CA GLU A 45 9.64 11.50 -4.95
C GLU A 45 9.17 10.96 -3.62
N ILE A 46 9.92 11.23 -2.55
CA ILE A 46 9.57 10.78 -1.18
C ILE A 46 8.32 11.49 -0.66
N LYS A 47 8.12 12.74 -1.06
CA LYS A 47 6.94 13.55 -0.71
C LYS A 47 6.39 14.20 -1.96
N GLY A 48 5.09 14.26 -2.07
CA GLY A 48 4.44 14.91 -3.19
C GLY A 48 2.93 15.05 -2.96
N GLU A 49 2.28 15.61 -3.96
CA GLU A 49 0.83 15.80 -3.96
C GLU A 49 0.18 14.87 -4.98
N LYS A 50 -0.91 14.27 -4.58
CA LYS A 50 -1.78 13.50 -5.46
C LYS A 50 -3.00 14.34 -5.78
N VAL A 51 -3.10 14.80 -7.01
CA VAL A 51 -4.28 15.54 -7.49
C VAL A 51 -5.39 14.55 -7.84
N LEU A 52 -6.49 14.61 -7.12
CA LEU A 52 -7.69 13.86 -7.41
C LEU A 52 -8.68 14.76 -8.16
N LEU A 53 -9.04 14.33 -9.37
CA LEU A 53 -10.05 14.98 -10.17
C LEU A 53 -11.42 14.39 -9.83
N GLY A 54 -12.28 15.21 -9.24
CA GLY A 54 -13.65 14.86 -8.90
C GLY A 54 -14.67 15.76 -9.55
N LEU A 55 -15.92 15.35 -9.50
CA LEU A 55 -17.07 16.20 -9.84
C LEU A 55 -17.92 16.37 -8.58
N ASN A 56 -18.17 17.61 -8.21
CA ASN A 56 -18.95 17.93 -7.02
C ASN A 56 -20.43 18.13 -7.39
N GLY A 57 -21.27 17.25 -6.88
CA GLY A 57 -22.72 17.29 -7.03
C GLY A 57 -23.27 16.74 -8.35
N PRO A 58 -24.60 16.78 -8.52
CA PRO A 58 -25.28 16.23 -9.70
C PRO A 58 -25.06 17.11 -10.93
N ALA A 59 -24.63 16.48 -12.02
CA ALA A 59 -24.43 17.16 -13.31
C ALA A 59 -25.73 17.31 -14.10
N SER A 60 -26.70 16.40 -13.91
CA SER A 60 -27.95 16.38 -14.66
C SER A 60 -28.97 17.35 -14.10
N SER A 61 -29.61 18.13 -14.98
CA SER A 61 -30.73 18.98 -14.65
C SER A 61 -31.66 19.13 -15.87
N ARG A 62 -32.89 19.58 -15.63
CA ARG A 62 -33.84 19.90 -16.69
C ARG A 62 -34.13 21.40 -16.67
N THR A 63 -34.03 22.04 -17.82
CA THR A 63 -34.32 23.47 -17.98
C THR A 63 -35.42 23.62 -19.03
N ASP A 64 -36.46 24.38 -18.69
CA ASP A 64 -37.46 24.80 -19.66
C ASP A 64 -36.88 25.97 -20.48
N THR A 65 -36.46 25.65 -21.69
CA THR A 65 -35.80 26.62 -22.58
C THR A 65 -36.79 27.60 -23.23
N SER A 66 -38.09 27.45 -22.97
CA SER A 66 -39.09 28.44 -23.39
C SER A 66 -39.12 29.68 -22.47
N THR A 67 -38.64 29.53 -21.24
CA THR A 67 -38.68 30.58 -20.20
C THR A 67 -37.31 31.05 -19.75
N LYS A 68 -36.27 30.19 -19.88
CA LYS A 68 -34.91 30.47 -19.41
C LYS A 68 -33.84 29.76 -20.25
N ASP A 69 -32.73 30.44 -20.50
CA ASP A 69 -31.56 29.84 -21.15
C ASP A 69 -30.86 28.85 -20.24
N ARG A 70 -30.13 27.91 -20.86
CA ARG A 70 -29.29 26.93 -20.15
C ARG A 70 -28.07 27.61 -19.57
N GLU A 71 -27.85 27.42 -18.28
CA GLU A 71 -26.65 27.88 -17.57
C GLU A 71 -25.74 26.69 -17.29
N PRO A 72 -24.57 26.60 -17.95
CA PRO A 72 -23.59 25.58 -17.61
C PRO A 72 -23.01 25.82 -16.21
N ARG A 73 -22.77 24.74 -15.47
CA ARG A 73 -22.20 24.80 -14.13
C ARG A 73 -20.81 24.16 -14.17
N ASP A 74 -19.86 24.80 -13.51
CA ASP A 74 -18.56 24.17 -13.23
C ASP A 74 -18.73 23.24 -12.03
N LEU A 75 -18.48 21.97 -12.24
CA LEU A 75 -18.57 20.92 -11.22
C LEU A 75 -17.18 20.35 -10.88
N LEU A 76 -16.13 20.92 -11.48
CA LEU A 76 -14.77 20.42 -11.25
C LEU A 76 -14.37 20.63 -9.79
N ASP A 77 -14.01 19.56 -9.12
CA ASP A 77 -13.46 19.55 -7.77
C ASP A 77 -12.05 18.94 -7.82
N LEU A 78 -11.05 19.77 -7.55
CA LEU A 78 -9.66 19.35 -7.47
C LEU A 78 -9.28 19.24 -6.00
N LYS A 79 -9.12 18.02 -5.53
CA LYS A 79 -8.61 17.75 -4.18
C LYS A 79 -7.16 17.32 -4.25
N ASN A 80 -6.32 18.01 -3.52
CA ASN A 80 -4.92 17.67 -3.36
C ASN A 80 -4.75 16.88 -2.06
N ASN A 81 -4.24 15.66 -2.18
CA ASN A 81 -3.84 14.85 -1.03
C ASN A 81 -2.32 14.71 -1.05
N GLU A 82 -1.70 15.11 0.03
CA GLU A 82 -0.27 14.90 0.23
C GLU A 82 0.03 13.43 0.52
N TYR A 83 1.16 12.94 0.02
CA TYR A 83 1.70 11.64 0.40
C TYR A 83 3.14 11.78 0.88
N GLU A 84 3.53 10.91 1.80
CA GLU A 84 4.88 10.76 2.29
C GLU A 84 5.26 9.29 2.34
N LEU A 85 6.41 8.95 1.73
CA LEU A 85 6.93 7.60 1.71
C LEU A 85 7.90 7.39 2.88
N PHE A 86 7.78 6.25 3.53
CA PHE A 86 8.70 5.80 4.57
C PHE A 86 9.45 4.57 4.10
N HIS A 87 10.75 4.55 4.32
CA HIS A 87 11.58 3.39 4.01
C HIS A 87 11.17 2.23 4.91
N THR A 88 10.89 1.08 4.29
CA THR A 88 10.52 -0.15 4.99
C THR A 88 11.45 -1.26 4.55
N GLU A 89 12.07 -1.94 5.50
CA GLU A 89 13.01 -3.03 5.29
C GLU A 89 12.30 -4.37 5.47
N THR A 90 12.75 -5.36 4.71
CA THR A 90 12.30 -6.75 4.87
C THR A 90 13.52 -7.65 4.94
N ASP A 91 13.97 -7.95 6.15
CA ASP A 91 15.15 -8.75 6.39
C ASP A 91 14.77 -10.21 6.55
N VAL A 92 15.30 -11.05 5.67
CA VAL A 92 15.13 -12.50 5.72
C VAL A 92 16.50 -13.18 5.69
N ALA A 93 16.73 -14.07 6.63
CA ALA A 93 17.97 -14.84 6.72
C ALA A 93 17.69 -16.35 6.69
N LEU A 94 18.55 -17.09 6.00
CA LEU A 94 18.57 -18.54 6.01
C LEU A 94 19.82 -19.03 6.72
N LYS A 95 19.65 -20.02 7.61
CA LYS A 95 20.78 -20.72 8.23
C LYS A 95 21.42 -21.64 7.21
N PHE A 96 22.76 -21.71 7.18
CA PHE A 96 23.51 -22.62 6.30
C PHE A 96 23.06 -24.10 6.45
N ALA A 97 22.81 -24.55 7.67
CA ALA A 97 22.32 -25.91 7.93
C ALA A 97 20.95 -26.17 7.24
N THR A 98 20.11 -25.16 7.10
CA THR A 98 18.84 -25.27 6.34
C THR A 98 19.13 -25.39 4.86
N ILE A 99 20.02 -24.57 4.32
CA ILE A 99 20.42 -24.63 2.90
C ILE A 99 20.98 -26.03 2.56
N ASP A 100 21.88 -26.52 3.37
CA ASP A 100 22.51 -27.85 3.18
C ASP A 100 21.49 -29.00 3.22
N SER A 101 20.53 -28.94 4.14
CA SER A 101 19.47 -29.96 4.27
C SER A 101 18.51 -29.99 3.06
N TRP A 102 18.34 -28.87 2.40
CA TRP A 102 17.45 -28.70 1.24
C TRP A 102 18.19 -28.70 -0.10
N ALA A 103 19.53 -28.76 -0.12
CA ALA A 103 20.35 -28.71 -1.33
C ALA A 103 20.00 -29.82 -2.35
N LYS A 104 19.39 -30.92 -1.90
CA LYS A 104 18.91 -32.00 -2.78
C LYS A 104 17.67 -31.68 -3.60
N PHE A 105 16.98 -30.59 -3.26
CA PHE A 105 15.77 -30.14 -3.98
C PHE A 105 16.14 -28.96 -4.88
N PRO A 106 16.17 -29.13 -6.23
CA PRO A 106 16.65 -28.10 -7.15
C PRO A 106 15.75 -26.85 -7.17
N ASP A 107 14.48 -26.99 -6.81
CA ASP A 107 13.47 -25.92 -6.78
C ASP A 107 13.32 -25.21 -5.42
N PHE A 108 14.20 -25.51 -4.47
CA PHE A 108 14.13 -24.91 -3.13
C PHE A 108 14.26 -23.40 -3.14
N ALA A 109 15.20 -22.85 -3.92
CA ALA A 109 15.44 -21.42 -3.99
C ALA A 109 14.21 -20.67 -4.52
N ASP A 110 13.57 -21.20 -5.57
CA ASP A 110 12.38 -20.57 -6.18
C ASP A 110 11.17 -20.64 -5.24
N ARG A 111 10.98 -21.77 -4.57
CA ARG A 111 9.91 -21.91 -3.55
C ARG A 111 10.11 -20.98 -2.37
N TYR A 112 11.35 -20.84 -1.91
CA TYR A 112 11.67 -19.91 -0.82
C TYR A 112 11.41 -18.47 -1.22
N LEU A 113 11.90 -18.06 -2.40
CA LEU A 113 11.65 -16.72 -2.93
C LEU A 113 10.15 -16.42 -3.05
N ALA A 114 9.38 -17.36 -3.60
CA ALA A 114 7.93 -17.24 -3.71
C ALA A 114 7.24 -17.10 -2.34
N ALA A 115 7.72 -17.81 -1.32
CA ALA A 115 7.19 -17.71 0.04
C ALA A 115 7.48 -16.34 0.67
N VAL A 116 8.71 -15.81 0.46
CA VAL A 116 9.10 -14.46 0.92
C VAL A 116 8.26 -13.39 0.22
N GLN A 117 8.12 -13.44 -1.10
CA GLN A 117 7.29 -12.50 -1.86
C GLN A 117 5.84 -12.50 -1.36
N ARG A 118 5.28 -13.70 -1.14
CA ARG A 118 3.93 -13.82 -0.57
C ARG A 118 3.83 -13.22 0.83
N ARG A 119 4.84 -13.40 1.68
CA ARG A 119 4.86 -12.80 3.02
C ARG A 119 4.90 -11.28 2.94
N ILE A 120 5.72 -10.70 2.08
CA ILE A 120 5.77 -9.25 1.85
C ILE A 120 4.41 -8.72 1.38
N ALA A 121 3.74 -9.43 0.48
CA ALA A 121 2.40 -9.06 0.02
C ALA A 121 1.37 -9.04 1.18
N LEU A 122 1.41 -10.04 2.07
CA LEU A 122 0.55 -10.09 3.25
C LEU A 122 0.89 -8.98 4.25
N ASP A 123 2.17 -8.66 4.46
CA ASP A 123 2.59 -7.57 5.34
C ASP A 123 2.12 -6.21 4.81
N ARG A 124 2.13 -5.97 3.50
CA ARG A 124 1.54 -4.77 2.87
C ARG A 124 0.03 -4.66 3.17
N ILE A 125 -0.69 -5.76 3.11
CA ILE A 125 -2.12 -5.80 3.45
C ILE A 125 -2.32 -5.51 4.95
N LEU A 126 -1.52 -6.12 5.82
CA LEU A 126 -1.56 -5.85 7.26
C LEU A 126 -1.34 -4.37 7.58
N ILE A 127 -0.30 -3.76 7.01
CA ILE A 127 -0.02 -2.32 7.16
C ILE A 127 -1.19 -1.51 6.63
N GLY A 128 -1.74 -1.86 5.47
CA GLY A 128 -2.87 -1.17 4.86
C GLY A 128 -4.11 -1.13 5.76
N PHE A 129 -4.43 -2.21 6.46
CA PHE A 129 -5.61 -2.26 7.34
C PHE A 129 -5.32 -1.81 8.78
N HIS A 130 -4.16 -2.13 9.32
CA HIS A 130 -3.86 -1.93 10.74
C HIS A 130 -2.91 -0.78 11.04
N GLY A 131 -2.20 -0.26 10.05
CA GLY A 131 -1.23 0.82 10.22
C GLY A 131 -1.85 2.08 10.83
N THR A 132 -1.23 2.61 11.87
CA THR A 132 -1.71 3.81 12.58
C THR A 132 -0.76 4.98 12.46
N HIS A 133 0.55 4.72 12.44
CA HIS A 133 1.60 5.73 12.36
C HIS A 133 2.89 5.15 11.77
N ALA A 134 3.82 6.01 11.41
CA ALA A 134 5.16 5.61 11.00
C ALA A 134 6.15 5.93 12.13
N ALA A 135 6.63 4.91 12.83
CA ALA A 135 7.64 5.05 13.86
C ALA A 135 9.05 5.12 13.23
N LYS A 136 9.98 5.78 13.91
CA LYS A 136 11.39 5.78 13.49
C LYS A 136 12.05 4.41 13.63
N GLN A 137 11.62 3.64 14.62
CA GLN A 137 11.99 2.26 14.86
C GLN A 137 10.72 1.50 15.22
N THR A 138 10.48 0.39 14.52
CA THR A 138 9.30 -0.45 14.71
C THR A 138 9.53 -1.47 15.82
N ASP A 139 8.45 -1.83 16.54
CA ASP A 139 8.47 -2.82 17.61
C ASP A 139 7.41 -3.91 17.37
N LEU A 140 7.85 -5.04 16.88
CA LEU A 140 6.98 -6.17 16.55
C LEU A 140 6.35 -6.84 17.79
N GLN A 141 6.92 -6.64 18.99
CA GLN A 141 6.36 -7.19 20.22
C GLN A 141 5.18 -6.35 20.69
N GLN A 142 5.30 -5.02 20.60
CA GLN A 142 4.22 -4.11 20.94
C GLN A 142 3.17 -4.01 19.82
N PHE A 143 3.60 -4.06 18.56
CA PHE A 143 2.75 -3.88 17.37
C PHE A 143 2.79 -5.09 16.43
N PRO A 144 2.24 -6.25 16.85
CA PRO A 144 2.35 -7.50 16.08
C PRO A 144 1.61 -7.49 14.73
N MET A 145 0.72 -6.51 14.50
CA MET A 145 0.01 -6.31 13.24
C MET A 145 0.63 -5.19 12.39
N LEU A 146 1.91 -4.84 12.62
CA LEU A 146 2.65 -3.82 11.87
C LEU A 146 1.98 -2.43 11.92
N GLN A 147 1.36 -2.08 13.06
CA GLN A 147 0.61 -0.83 13.23
C GLN A 147 1.50 0.41 13.20
N ASP A 148 2.77 0.26 13.50
CA ASP A 148 3.79 1.31 13.63
C ASP A 148 4.69 1.48 12.39
N VAL A 149 4.47 0.67 11.34
CA VAL A 149 5.30 0.73 10.13
C VAL A 149 4.90 1.90 9.24
N ASN A 150 3.60 2.11 9.03
CA ASN A 150 3.07 3.23 8.26
C ASN A 150 1.59 3.46 8.57
N LYS A 151 1.06 4.63 8.15
CA LYS A 151 -0.38 4.89 8.16
C LYS A 151 -1.07 4.05 7.10
N GLY A 152 -2.02 3.23 7.53
CA GLY A 152 -2.83 2.40 6.64
C GLY A 152 -4.10 3.10 6.14
N TRP A 153 -4.83 2.42 5.25
CA TRP A 153 -6.03 2.95 4.59
C TRP A 153 -7.12 3.37 5.58
N LEU A 154 -7.36 2.56 6.63
CA LEU A 154 -8.39 2.87 7.63
C LEU A 154 -8.01 4.09 8.47
N GLN A 155 -6.74 4.27 8.78
CA GLN A 155 -6.27 5.45 9.50
C GLN A 155 -6.38 6.70 8.62
N LEU A 156 -5.97 6.61 7.36
CA LEU A 156 -6.12 7.71 6.40
C LEU A 156 -7.59 8.07 6.18
N ALA A 157 -8.50 7.08 6.12
CA ALA A 157 -9.93 7.36 6.03
C ALA A 157 -10.45 8.14 7.23
N ARG A 158 -10.01 7.80 8.46
CA ARG A 158 -10.38 8.53 9.68
C ARG A 158 -9.85 9.97 9.71
N GLU A 159 -8.68 10.21 9.11
CA GLU A 159 -8.04 11.52 9.08
C GLU A 159 -8.60 12.43 7.95
N LEU A 160 -8.80 11.87 6.76
CA LEU A 160 -9.14 12.65 5.55
C LEU A 160 -10.64 12.76 5.29
N ILE A 161 -11.42 11.74 5.66
CA ILE A 161 -12.87 11.67 5.39
C ILE A 161 -13.66 11.18 6.62
N PRO A 162 -13.51 11.84 7.78
CA PRO A 162 -14.11 11.40 9.05
C PRO A 162 -15.65 11.32 8.99
N GLU A 163 -16.28 12.05 8.09
CA GLU A 163 -17.72 12.04 7.86
C GLU A 163 -18.23 10.74 7.22
N GLN A 164 -17.36 9.97 6.56
CA GLN A 164 -17.69 8.67 5.97
C GLN A 164 -17.37 7.50 6.90
N VAL A 165 -16.74 7.76 8.04
CA VAL A 165 -16.40 6.75 9.04
C VAL A 165 -17.52 6.65 10.06
N LEU A 166 -18.22 5.52 10.07
CA LEU A 166 -19.21 5.22 11.10
C LEU A 166 -18.50 5.13 12.45
N LYS A 167 -18.81 6.05 13.36
CA LYS A 167 -18.46 5.93 14.76
C LYS A 167 -19.45 4.95 15.36
N SER A 168 -18.98 4.00 16.18
CA SER A 168 -19.87 3.16 16.98
C SER A 168 -20.82 4.09 17.73
N ALA A 169 -22.09 4.08 17.35
CA ALA A 169 -23.11 4.69 18.18
C ALA A 169 -23.07 3.97 19.53
N ASP A 170 -23.27 4.69 20.62
CA ASP A 170 -23.61 4.07 21.90
C ASP A 170 -24.63 2.97 21.64
N PRO A 171 -24.52 1.80 22.30
CA PRO A 171 -25.48 0.73 22.10
C PRO A 171 -26.86 1.35 22.22
N ALA A 172 -27.65 1.23 21.15
CA ALA A 172 -29.02 1.73 21.16
C ALA A 172 -29.70 1.22 22.43
N PRO A 173 -30.40 2.04 23.21
CA PRO A 173 -31.13 1.56 24.37
C PRO A 173 -32.00 0.41 23.87
N HIS A 174 -31.85 -0.77 24.49
CA HIS A 174 -32.75 -1.88 24.26
C HIS A 174 -34.17 -1.34 24.50
N VAL A 175 -34.95 -1.25 23.45
CA VAL A 175 -36.37 -1.03 23.53
C VAL A 175 -36.95 -2.40 23.93
N ASP A 176 -37.30 -2.55 25.18
CA ASP A 176 -38.08 -3.70 25.69
C ASP A 176 -39.45 -3.76 25.02
#